data_6a729cf4c3f826ef1712946727ef95be
#
_entry.id   6a729cf4c3f826ef1712946727ef95be
#
_cell.length_a   1.000
_cell.length_b   1.000
_cell.length_c   1.000
_cell.angle_alpha   90.00
_cell.angle_beta   90.00
_cell.angle_gamma   90.00
#
_symmetry.space_group_name_H-M   'P 1'
#
loop_
_entity.id
_entity.type
_entity.pdbx_description
1 polymer ?
#
loop_
_entity_poly.entity_id
_entity_poly.type
_entity_poly.pdbx_seq_one_letter_code
_entity_poly.pdbx_strand_id
1 'polypeptide(L)'
;WFFTYMPVGNGAPTDLLATAAQREYMYHQVREFRKTKALFTMDFWNDGEFVGGCIAAGRNYLHINAGGDIEPCAFIHYSDSNIKDKTLLEAFRSPLFMAYRAGQPFSGNLLRPCPLLDNPGALASMVERTGAHSTDLQSPEDVRDLTEKCREKAEKWKPTADWLWSRSHDCSKCANR
;
A
#
# COMPACT_ATOMS: atom_id res chain seq x y z
N TRP A 1 -2.27 9.93 13.71
CA TRP A 1 -1.93 9.01 12.64
C TRP A 1 -3.05 7.98 12.51
N PHE A 2 -3.53 7.78 11.27
CA PHE A 2 -4.54 6.78 10.95
C PHE A 2 -3.89 5.62 10.19
N PHE A 3 -4.24 4.41 10.58
CA PHE A 3 -3.78 3.19 9.93
C PHE A 3 -4.98 2.32 9.58
N THR A 4 -5.08 1.91 8.34
CA THR A 4 -6.03 0.88 7.91
C THR A 4 -5.49 -0.49 8.31
N TYR A 5 -6.35 -1.35 8.82
CA TYR A 5 -5.96 -2.73 9.15
C TYR A 5 -5.42 -3.47 7.92
N MET A 6 -4.32 -4.19 8.12
CA MET A 6 -3.67 -5.05 7.13
C MET A 6 -3.71 -6.50 7.61
N PRO A 7 -4.10 -7.47 6.78
CA PRO A 7 -4.20 -8.87 7.21
C PRO A 7 -2.83 -9.56 7.13
N VAL A 8 -1.85 -9.02 7.85
CA VAL A 8 -0.47 -9.51 7.88
C VAL A 8 -0.37 -10.73 8.77
N GLY A 9 0.30 -11.76 8.29
CA GLY A 9 0.50 -13.02 8.99
C GLY A 9 -0.55 -14.08 8.63
N ASN A 10 -0.10 -15.33 8.67
CA ASN A 10 -0.95 -16.48 8.40
C ASN A 10 -2.06 -16.56 9.46
N GLY A 11 -3.31 -16.68 9.04
CA GLY A 11 -4.47 -16.70 9.94
C GLY A 11 -4.97 -15.31 10.38
N ALA A 12 -4.43 -14.20 9.85
CA ALA A 12 -4.96 -12.86 10.13
C ALA A 12 -6.44 -12.76 9.70
N PRO A 13 -7.33 -12.23 10.57
CA PRO A 13 -8.76 -12.19 10.30
C PRO A 13 -9.08 -11.21 9.16
N THR A 14 -9.86 -11.64 8.18
CA THR A 14 -10.23 -10.84 7.01
C THR A 14 -11.50 -10.00 7.23
N ASP A 15 -12.29 -10.31 8.22
CA ASP A 15 -13.49 -9.55 8.60
C ASP A 15 -13.16 -8.18 9.20
N LEU A 16 -11.94 -7.99 9.70
CA LEU A 16 -11.44 -6.68 10.15
C LEU A 16 -11.00 -5.76 9.00
N LEU A 17 -10.89 -6.26 7.77
CA LEU A 17 -10.60 -5.42 6.61
C LEU A 17 -11.72 -4.39 6.40
N ALA A 18 -11.33 -3.12 6.30
CA ALA A 18 -12.26 -2.02 6.13
C ALA A 18 -13.16 -2.19 4.89
N THR A 19 -14.45 -1.99 5.08
CA THR A 19 -15.42 -1.99 3.97
C THR A 19 -15.29 -0.72 3.13
N ALA A 20 -15.84 -0.73 1.91
CA ALA A 20 -15.88 0.45 1.07
C ALA A 20 -16.58 1.64 1.75
N ALA A 21 -17.69 1.39 2.45
CA ALA A 21 -18.41 2.42 3.19
C ALA A 21 -17.59 3.01 4.37
N GLN A 22 -16.84 2.17 5.09
CA GLN A 22 -15.95 2.65 6.13
C GLN A 22 -14.80 3.49 5.57
N ARG A 23 -14.20 3.08 4.43
CA ARG A 23 -13.15 3.84 3.76
C ARG A 23 -13.66 5.18 3.23
N GLU A 24 -14.85 5.21 2.64
CA GLU A 24 -15.52 6.43 2.19
C GLU A 24 -15.81 7.38 3.36
N TYR A 25 -16.33 6.84 4.46
CA TYR A 25 -16.54 7.62 5.69
C TYR A 25 -15.24 8.26 6.19
N MET A 26 -14.17 7.47 6.29
CA MET A 26 -12.84 7.97 6.71
C MET A 26 -12.29 9.02 5.74
N TYR A 27 -12.47 8.81 4.43
CA TYR A 27 -12.09 9.78 3.41
C TYR A 27 -12.69 11.17 3.70
N HIS A 28 -13.98 11.24 4.02
CA HIS A 28 -14.65 12.49 4.34
C HIS A 28 -14.25 13.04 5.71
N GLN A 29 -14.19 12.18 6.73
CA GLN A 29 -13.90 12.61 8.11
C GLN A 29 -12.48 13.16 8.26
N VAL A 30 -11.47 12.51 7.69
CA VAL A 30 -10.08 12.97 7.77
C VAL A 30 -9.93 14.33 7.07
N ARG A 31 -10.58 14.53 5.93
CA ARG A 31 -10.55 15.82 5.22
C ARG A 31 -11.24 16.92 5.99
N GLU A 32 -12.39 16.64 6.60
CA GLU A 32 -13.10 17.62 7.43
C GLU A 32 -12.30 17.94 8.71
N PHE A 33 -11.70 16.92 9.33
CA PHE A 33 -10.83 17.12 10.48
C PHE A 33 -9.66 18.06 10.16
N ARG A 34 -9.00 17.86 9.02
CA ARG A 34 -7.88 18.71 8.56
C ARG A 34 -8.28 20.16 8.30
N LYS A 35 -9.53 20.42 7.92
CA LYS A 35 -10.04 21.80 7.73
C LYS A 35 -10.33 22.50 9.06
N THR A 36 -10.78 21.75 10.05
CA THR A 36 -11.33 22.31 11.30
C THR A 36 -10.35 22.26 12.46
N LYS A 37 -9.30 21.45 12.39
CA LYS A 37 -8.32 21.26 13.47
C LYS A 37 -6.92 21.62 13.00
N ALA A 38 -6.24 22.48 13.77
CA ALA A 38 -4.83 22.85 13.54
C ALA A 38 -3.88 21.76 14.06
N LEU A 39 -4.06 20.51 13.58
CA LEU A 39 -3.25 19.36 13.93
C LEU A 39 -2.73 18.70 12.67
N PHE A 40 -1.44 18.38 12.66
CA PHE A 40 -0.88 17.52 11.62
C PHE A 40 -1.51 16.12 11.71
N THR A 41 -2.05 15.65 10.59
CA THR A 41 -2.66 14.32 10.48
C THR A 41 -2.11 13.60 9.27
N MET A 42 -1.79 12.34 9.45
CA MET A 42 -1.38 11.42 8.39
C MET A 42 -2.34 10.24 8.35
N ASP A 43 -2.89 9.96 7.18
CA ASP A 43 -3.61 8.73 6.87
C ASP A 43 -2.73 7.90 5.95
N PHE A 44 -2.01 6.94 6.53
CA PHE A 44 -0.89 6.28 5.89
C PHE A 44 -1.25 5.63 4.53
N TRP A 45 -2.47 5.12 4.38
CA TRP A 45 -2.92 4.47 3.13
C TRP A 45 -3.74 5.37 2.22
N ASN A 46 -4.51 6.29 2.80
CA ASN A 46 -5.47 7.06 2.02
C ASN A 46 -4.91 8.42 1.58
N ASP A 47 -3.69 8.78 1.98
CA ASP A 47 -3.01 10.00 1.57
C ASP A 47 -2.24 9.86 0.24
N GLY A 48 -2.45 8.78 -0.50
CA GLY A 48 -1.76 8.53 -1.77
C GLY A 48 -1.85 9.68 -2.78
N GLU A 49 -2.97 10.42 -2.81
CA GLU A 49 -3.13 11.60 -3.67
C GLU A 49 -2.16 12.74 -3.34
N PHE A 50 -1.81 12.91 -2.05
CA PHE A 50 -0.92 13.99 -1.59
C PHE A 50 0.56 13.64 -1.74
N VAL A 51 0.88 12.35 -1.80
CA VAL A 51 2.26 11.85 -1.89
C VAL A 51 2.57 11.18 -3.23
N GLY A 52 1.61 11.20 -4.16
CA GLY A 52 1.77 10.65 -5.51
C GLY A 52 1.80 9.13 -5.58
N GLY A 53 1.04 8.45 -4.70
CA GLY A 53 0.91 6.99 -4.68
C GLY A 53 1.59 6.31 -3.49
N CYS A 54 1.94 5.03 -3.64
CA CYS A 54 2.61 4.27 -2.59
C CYS A 54 4.01 4.79 -2.30
N ILE A 55 4.39 4.94 -1.02
CA ILE A 55 5.68 5.47 -0.58
C ILE A 55 6.74 4.39 -0.33
N ALA A 56 6.39 3.13 -0.47
CA ALA A 56 7.23 1.97 -0.14
C ALA A 56 8.41 1.75 -1.10
N ALA A 57 9.21 0.74 -0.81
CA ALA A 57 10.36 0.26 -1.57
C ALA A 57 11.41 1.36 -1.86
N GLY A 58 11.74 2.12 -0.83
CA GLY A 58 12.77 3.15 -0.89
C GLY A 58 12.36 4.43 -1.63
N ARG A 59 11.08 4.59 -2.00
CA ARG A 59 10.60 5.86 -2.54
C ARG A 59 10.63 6.95 -1.48
N ASN A 60 10.04 6.70 -0.31
CA ASN A 60 10.08 7.57 0.87
C ASN A 60 10.48 6.80 2.13
N TYR A 61 10.26 5.49 2.17
CA TYR A 61 10.71 4.63 3.25
C TYR A 61 10.87 3.17 2.78
N LEU A 62 11.52 2.37 3.61
CA LEU A 62 11.58 0.91 3.57
C LEU A 62 11.51 0.39 5.01
N HIS A 63 11.39 -0.91 5.17
CA HIS A 63 11.45 -1.57 6.46
C HIS A 63 12.64 -2.54 6.50
N ILE A 64 13.28 -2.65 7.66
CA ILE A 64 14.28 -3.67 7.94
C ILE A 64 13.78 -4.44 9.15
N ASN A 65 13.54 -5.74 8.98
CA ASN A 65 13.03 -6.57 10.06
C ASN A 65 14.15 -7.00 11.02
N ALA A 66 13.79 -7.69 12.10
CA ALA A 66 14.74 -8.17 13.11
C ALA A 66 15.76 -9.18 12.56
N GLY A 67 15.45 -9.89 11.48
CA GLY A 67 16.35 -10.80 10.77
C GLY A 67 17.37 -10.09 9.88
N GLY A 68 17.14 -8.79 9.62
CA GLY A 68 17.94 -7.97 8.71
C GLY A 68 17.43 -7.96 7.28
N ASP A 69 16.28 -8.59 6.99
CA ASP A 69 15.70 -8.56 5.65
C ASP A 69 15.19 -7.16 5.33
N ILE A 70 15.47 -6.71 4.12
CA ILE A 70 15.09 -5.39 3.63
C ILE A 70 13.78 -5.54 2.86
N GLU A 71 12.71 -5.09 3.49
CA GLU A 71 11.33 -5.22 3.01
C GLU A 71 10.85 -3.92 2.37
N PRO A 72 9.98 -3.98 1.34
CA PRO A 72 9.40 -2.78 0.74
C PRO A 72 8.62 -1.92 1.73
N CYS A 73 7.92 -2.56 2.66
CA CYS A 73 6.99 -1.93 3.61
C CYS A 73 6.92 -2.77 4.89
N ALA A 74 6.69 -2.12 6.03
CA ALA A 74 6.49 -2.79 7.31
C ALA A 74 5.28 -3.75 7.35
N PHE A 75 4.43 -3.72 6.33
CA PHE A 75 3.26 -4.59 6.18
C PHE A 75 3.39 -5.57 5.01
N ILE A 76 4.55 -5.63 4.36
CA ILE A 76 4.83 -6.50 3.22
C ILE A 76 6.07 -7.31 3.56
N HIS A 77 5.83 -8.49 4.14
CA HIS A 77 6.86 -9.37 4.67
C HIS A 77 7.43 -10.28 3.57
N TYR A 78 7.97 -9.65 2.54
CA TYR A 78 8.71 -10.31 1.44
C TYR A 78 10.00 -9.55 1.16
N SER A 79 11.07 -10.29 0.93
CA SER A 79 12.37 -9.69 0.62
C SER A 79 13.18 -10.55 -0.35
N ASP A 80 14.08 -9.91 -1.06
CA ASP A 80 15.15 -10.49 -1.87
C ASP A 80 16.54 -9.97 -1.45
N SER A 81 16.63 -9.32 -0.30
CA SER A 81 17.83 -8.64 0.17
C SER A 81 17.92 -8.60 1.69
N ASN A 82 19.13 -8.77 2.23
CA ASN A 82 19.39 -8.66 3.67
C ASN A 82 20.57 -7.71 3.93
N ILE A 83 20.51 -6.91 5.01
CA ILE A 83 21.55 -5.94 5.36
C ILE A 83 22.88 -6.56 5.76
N LYS A 84 22.90 -7.87 6.07
CA LYS A 84 24.14 -8.61 6.38
C LYS A 84 24.98 -8.86 5.13
N ASP A 85 24.32 -8.90 3.96
CA ASP A 85 24.96 -9.29 2.70
C ASP A 85 24.99 -8.15 1.68
N LYS A 86 24.14 -7.12 1.85
CA LYS A 86 23.98 -6.01 0.90
C LYS A 86 23.92 -4.65 1.60
N THR A 87 24.48 -3.66 0.96
CA THR A 87 24.27 -2.27 1.33
C THR A 87 22.86 -1.81 0.99
N LEU A 88 22.37 -0.73 1.61
CA LEU A 88 21.09 -0.13 1.26
C LEU A 88 21.02 0.30 -0.22
N LEU A 89 22.12 0.80 -0.78
CA LEU A 89 22.15 1.20 -2.19
C LEU A 89 22.00 0.00 -3.14
N GLU A 90 22.57 -1.15 -2.79
CA GLU A 90 22.37 -2.39 -3.55
C GLU A 90 20.94 -2.90 -3.38
N ALA A 91 20.37 -2.84 -2.17
CA ALA A 91 18.98 -3.22 -1.93
C ALA A 91 17.98 -2.36 -2.71
N PHE A 92 18.22 -1.06 -2.87
CA PHE A 92 17.39 -0.19 -3.72
C PHE A 92 17.40 -0.60 -5.22
N ARG A 93 18.37 -1.41 -5.62
CA ARG A 93 18.49 -1.96 -6.98
C ARG A 93 18.14 -3.45 -7.05
N SER A 94 17.64 -4.00 -5.96
CA SER A 94 17.19 -5.39 -5.95
C SER A 94 16.00 -5.60 -6.90
N PRO A 95 15.80 -6.81 -7.42
CA PRO A 95 14.67 -7.10 -8.31
C PRO A 95 13.32 -6.68 -7.74
N LEU A 96 13.05 -6.94 -6.46
CA LEU A 96 11.79 -6.57 -5.81
C LEU A 96 11.60 -5.05 -5.75
N PHE A 97 12.61 -4.28 -5.31
CA PHE A 97 12.54 -2.83 -5.23
C PHE A 97 12.42 -2.19 -6.62
N MET A 98 13.11 -2.75 -7.61
CA MET A 98 12.98 -2.29 -9.00
C MET A 98 11.60 -2.61 -9.58
N ALA A 99 11.00 -3.76 -9.24
CA ALA A 99 9.63 -4.09 -9.63
C ALA A 99 8.61 -3.11 -9.03
N TYR A 100 8.77 -2.74 -7.75
CA TYR A 100 7.97 -1.69 -7.12
C TYR A 100 8.09 -0.35 -7.84
N ARG A 101 9.32 0.07 -8.14
CA ARG A 101 9.58 1.34 -8.84
C ARG A 101 8.95 1.37 -10.24
N ALA A 102 9.08 0.27 -10.98
CA ALA A 102 8.52 0.16 -12.32
C ALA A 102 6.97 0.05 -12.32
N GLY A 103 6.40 -0.52 -11.25
CA GLY A 103 4.95 -0.69 -11.13
C GLY A 103 4.20 0.54 -10.62
N GLN A 104 4.89 1.52 -10.04
CA GLN A 104 4.25 2.71 -9.50
C GLN A 104 3.92 3.75 -10.58
N PRO A 105 2.78 4.43 -10.46
CA PRO A 105 1.71 4.17 -9.49
C PRO A 105 0.94 2.90 -9.85
N PHE A 106 0.62 2.06 -8.85
CA PHE A 106 -0.11 0.80 -9.06
C PHE A 106 -1.54 0.99 -9.57
N SER A 107 -2.04 2.21 -9.51
CA SER A 107 -3.33 2.63 -10.05
C SER A 107 -3.23 4.08 -10.51
N GLY A 108 -3.92 4.42 -11.61
CA GLY A 108 -4.11 5.82 -12.01
C GLY A 108 -4.97 6.63 -11.04
N ASN A 109 -5.72 5.94 -10.18
CA ASN A 109 -6.48 6.53 -9.08
C ASN A 109 -5.66 6.43 -7.78
N LEU A 110 -5.14 7.56 -7.31
CA LEU A 110 -4.25 7.60 -6.14
C LEU A 110 -4.98 7.44 -4.79
N LEU A 111 -6.31 7.29 -4.78
CA LEU A 111 -7.05 6.77 -3.64
C LEU A 111 -6.94 5.23 -3.51
N ARG A 112 -6.21 4.61 -4.43
CA ARG A 112 -5.91 3.18 -4.47
C ARG A 112 -4.39 2.94 -4.61
N PRO A 113 -3.55 3.46 -3.69
CA PRO A 113 -2.11 3.45 -3.87
C PRO A 113 -1.45 2.13 -3.49
N CYS A 114 -2.08 1.30 -2.65
CA CYS A 114 -1.42 0.15 -2.05
C CYS A 114 -1.41 -1.06 -2.99
N PRO A 115 -0.25 -1.72 -3.20
CA PRO A 115 -0.19 -2.94 -4.02
C PRO A 115 -0.79 -4.17 -3.33
N LEU A 116 -1.07 -4.13 -2.02
CA LEU A 116 -1.75 -5.21 -1.30
C LEU A 116 -3.25 -4.91 -1.14
N LEU A 117 -3.61 -3.81 -0.45
CA LEU A 117 -5.01 -3.53 -0.13
C LEU A 117 -5.86 -3.12 -1.33
N ASP A 118 -5.25 -2.50 -2.34
CA ASP A 118 -5.98 -1.90 -3.46
C ASP A 118 -5.73 -2.61 -4.80
N ASN A 119 -4.55 -3.21 -4.94
CA ASN A 119 -4.07 -3.81 -6.19
C ASN A 119 -3.37 -5.15 -5.91
N PRO A 120 -4.02 -6.12 -5.26
CA PRO A 120 -3.36 -7.34 -4.77
C PRO A 120 -2.66 -8.15 -5.87
N GLY A 121 -3.18 -8.16 -7.09
CA GLY A 121 -2.51 -8.78 -8.23
C GLY A 121 -1.15 -8.16 -8.57
N ALA A 122 -0.94 -6.88 -8.27
CA ALA A 122 0.34 -6.23 -8.48
C ALA A 122 1.40 -6.76 -7.51
N LEU A 123 1.06 -6.92 -6.22
CA LEU A 123 1.98 -7.48 -5.23
C LEU A 123 2.35 -8.92 -5.57
N ALA A 124 1.35 -9.79 -5.84
CA ALA A 124 1.59 -11.18 -6.20
C ALA A 124 2.55 -11.28 -7.40
N SER A 125 2.27 -10.53 -8.46
CA SER A 125 3.12 -10.50 -9.65
C SER A 125 4.55 -10.02 -9.37
N MET A 126 4.75 -9.03 -8.52
CA MET A 126 6.09 -8.53 -8.17
C MET A 126 6.88 -9.57 -7.40
N VAL A 127 6.31 -10.15 -6.37
CA VAL A 127 6.98 -11.16 -5.52
C VAL A 127 7.34 -12.39 -6.35
N GLU A 128 6.40 -12.94 -7.13
CA GLU A 128 6.63 -14.13 -7.95
C GLU A 128 7.72 -13.93 -9.03
N ARG A 129 7.67 -12.81 -9.75
CA ARG A 129 8.65 -12.54 -10.83
C ARG A 129 10.06 -12.29 -10.31
N THR A 130 10.18 -11.79 -9.10
CA THR A 130 11.48 -11.45 -8.52
C THR A 130 12.08 -12.57 -7.69
N GLY A 131 11.30 -13.61 -7.39
CA GLY A 131 11.72 -14.70 -6.51
C GLY A 131 11.92 -14.28 -5.06
N ALA A 132 11.30 -13.15 -4.67
CA ALA A 132 11.31 -12.71 -3.27
C ALA A 132 10.62 -13.76 -2.40
N HIS A 133 11.17 -13.98 -1.20
CA HIS A 133 10.67 -14.97 -0.25
C HIS A 133 9.94 -14.29 0.91
N SER A 134 9.06 -15.04 1.58
CA SER A 134 8.43 -14.60 2.82
C SER A 134 9.49 -14.45 3.92
N THR A 135 9.43 -13.35 4.64
CA THR A 135 10.32 -13.03 5.76
C THR A 135 9.68 -13.31 7.12
N ASP A 136 8.46 -13.83 7.14
CA ASP A 136 7.83 -14.31 8.37
C ASP A 136 8.50 -15.62 8.80
N LEU A 137 9.24 -15.54 9.91
CA LEU A 137 10.03 -16.67 10.42
C LEU A 137 9.16 -17.76 11.08
N GLN A 138 8.01 -17.40 11.61
CA GLN A 138 7.17 -18.33 12.35
C GLN A 138 6.17 -19.05 11.44
N SER A 139 5.64 -18.34 10.47
CA SER A 139 4.60 -18.87 9.59
C SER A 139 4.71 -18.23 8.20
N PRO A 140 5.72 -18.64 7.40
CA PRO A 140 5.88 -18.12 6.06
C PRO A 140 4.57 -18.22 5.27
N GLU A 141 4.11 -17.10 4.72
CA GLU A 141 2.86 -17.02 3.97
C GLU A 141 3.15 -16.91 2.48
N ASP A 142 2.44 -17.71 1.67
CA ASP A 142 2.49 -17.56 0.21
C ASP A 142 1.85 -16.22 -0.18
N VAL A 143 2.46 -15.53 -1.15
CA VAL A 143 1.97 -14.21 -1.57
C VAL A 143 0.58 -14.27 -2.18
N ARG A 144 0.20 -15.40 -2.80
CA ARG A 144 -1.15 -15.59 -3.34
C ARG A 144 -2.18 -15.66 -2.24
N ASP A 145 -1.86 -16.39 -1.17
CA ASP A 145 -2.75 -16.52 0.00
C ASP A 145 -2.94 -15.14 0.66
N LEU A 146 -1.86 -14.38 0.86
CA LEU A 146 -1.94 -13.03 1.40
C LEU A 146 -2.79 -12.10 0.51
N THR A 147 -2.54 -12.11 -0.79
CA THR A 147 -3.22 -11.20 -1.71
C THR A 147 -4.69 -11.57 -1.93
N GLU A 148 -5.02 -12.87 -1.85
CA GLU A 148 -6.41 -13.33 -1.93
C GLU A 148 -7.27 -12.80 -0.78
N LYS A 149 -6.72 -12.68 0.43
CA LYS A 149 -7.40 -12.06 1.58
C LYS A 149 -7.91 -10.64 1.29
N CYS A 150 -7.22 -9.90 0.42
CA CYS A 150 -7.54 -8.51 0.12
C CYS A 150 -8.41 -8.32 -1.13
N ARG A 151 -8.51 -9.33 -2.01
CA ARG A 151 -9.11 -9.23 -3.35
C ARG A 151 -10.54 -8.68 -3.32
N GLU A 152 -11.41 -9.31 -2.55
CA GLU A 152 -12.83 -8.92 -2.47
C GLU A 152 -13.01 -7.47 -2.03
N LYS A 153 -12.24 -7.05 -1.02
CA LYS A 153 -12.31 -5.67 -0.49
C LYS A 153 -11.74 -4.65 -1.47
N ALA A 154 -10.67 -5.00 -2.17
CA ALA A 154 -10.11 -4.16 -3.23
C ALA A 154 -11.10 -3.93 -4.38
N GLU A 155 -11.79 -4.98 -4.82
CA GLU A 155 -12.80 -4.92 -5.87
C GLU A 155 -14.01 -4.08 -5.44
N LYS A 156 -14.49 -4.25 -4.21
CA LYS A 156 -15.61 -3.46 -3.66
C LYS A 156 -15.24 -1.99 -3.43
N TRP A 157 -13.99 -1.70 -3.10
CA TRP A 157 -13.52 -0.32 -2.92
C TRP A 157 -13.37 0.42 -4.25
N LYS A 158 -13.00 -0.26 -5.32
CA LYS A 158 -12.68 0.35 -6.61
C LYS A 158 -13.75 1.33 -7.12
N PRO A 159 -15.04 0.96 -7.24
CA PRO A 159 -16.05 1.88 -7.78
C PRO A 159 -16.25 3.13 -6.91
N THR A 160 -16.21 2.99 -5.59
CA THR A 160 -16.31 4.14 -4.66
C THR A 160 -15.09 5.06 -4.81
N ALA A 161 -13.88 4.47 -4.85
CA ALA A 161 -12.66 5.25 -5.05
C ALA A 161 -12.66 5.99 -6.40
N ASP A 162 -13.11 5.36 -7.47
CA ASP A 162 -13.16 5.96 -8.80
C ASP A 162 -14.18 7.11 -8.84
N TRP A 163 -15.33 6.95 -8.18
CA TRP A 163 -16.32 8.01 -8.03
C TRP A 163 -15.78 9.20 -7.23
N LEU A 164 -15.14 8.96 -6.09
CA LEU A 164 -14.52 10.01 -5.27
C LEU A 164 -13.42 10.74 -6.04
N TRP A 165 -12.57 9.99 -6.75
CA TRP A 165 -11.48 10.54 -7.56
C TRP A 165 -11.97 11.46 -8.67
N SER A 166 -12.98 11.03 -9.42
CA SER A 166 -13.53 11.83 -10.51
C SER A 166 -14.12 13.16 -10.03
N ARG A 167 -14.72 13.19 -8.83
CA ARG A 167 -15.31 14.40 -8.25
C ARG A 167 -14.29 15.37 -7.66
N SER A 168 -13.17 14.87 -7.15
CA SER A 168 -12.12 15.69 -6.56
C SER A 168 -11.10 16.21 -7.58
N HIS A 169 -11.01 15.54 -8.75
CA HIS A 169 -10.04 15.86 -9.81
C HIS A 169 -10.71 16.24 -11.13
N ASP A 170 -11.98 16.65 -11.11
CA ASP A 170 -12.68 17.16 -12.29
C ASP A 170 -12.13 18.54 -12.66
N CYS A 171 -11.25 18.56 -13.67
CA CYS A 171 -10.63 19.80 -14.21
C CYS A 171 -11.64 20.79 -14.80
N SER A 172 -12.90 20.39 -15.06
CA SER A 172 -13.93 21.32 -15.58
C SER A 172 -14.24 22.46 -14.58
N LYS A 173 -13.97 22.22 -13.28
CA LYS A 173 -14.15 23.24 -12.22
C LYS A 173 -12.98 24.17 -12.02
N CYS A 174 -11.82 23.90 -12.63
CA CYS A 174 -10.62 24.76 -12.53
C CYS A 174 -10.58 25.86 -13.59
N ALA A 175 -11.38 25.76 -14.66
CA ALA A 175 -11.39 26.70 -15.76
C ALA A 175 -12.14 28.04 -15.49
N ASN A 176 -12.77 28.18 -14.31
CA ASN A 176 -13.54 29.35 -13.90
C ASN A 176 -13.04 30.00 -12.61
N ARG A 177 -11.72 29.95 -12.34
CA ARG A 177 -11.10 30.76 -11.27
C ARG A 177 -9.98 31.61 -11.80
#